data_681904f60d02217d771ca9cc156f31b0
#
_entry.id   681904f60d02217d771ca9cc156f31b0
#
_cell.length_a   1.000
_cell.length_b   1.000
_cell.length_c   1.000
_cell.angle_alpha   90.00
_cell.angle_beta   90.00
_cell.angle_gamma   90.00
#
_symmetry.space_group_name_H-M   'P 1'
#
loop_
_entity.id
_entity.type
_entity.pdbx_description
1 polymer ?
#
loop_
_entity_poly.entity_id
_entity_poly.type
_entity_poly.pdbx_seq_one_letter_code
_entity_poly.pdbx_strand_id
1 'polypeptide(L)'
;IMYFAMVDRFFNGNPTNDQPVQDSTVHPRANYQGGDIEGLRLKLADGYFDALHTNTLWISPITQNPKDAWGLWNQGGPVSTFSGYHGYWPISNIKPDHRFASPEELHLFLDDAHANEKNVLLDYVANHVHELHPVFQKHPNWATNKYTADGRLNTQLWDEERLTTWFDTFMPTLELRNDTVAELMSDSALVWITEYDFDGFRHDATKHIPMNFTRLLTAKIRAASDDHVYQIGETYGSDELIASYVGSGKVDAQFNFNLYDAAFEAFTQEGATFDRLRKALESSLTYYGHHHLMGNISGNQDKPRFSSMASGHLSMSEDSKLAGWTREIPEPTERGYRKMAAMHAFNIAVPGIPILYYGDEIALHGGNDPDNRKMMPFNFSDRQQQLFDRIARLNENRNNIMALNYGSTTVHQPDPHVLIIVRKYMEQEVRFFFNNSNEDRYLEDWDITVPADGEIYQTRNCGQFNQD
;
A
#
# COMPACT_ATOMS: atom_id res chain seq x y z
N ILE A 1 -8.10 -9.58 -4.28
CA ILE A 1 -7.12 -9.31 -3.21
C ILE A 1 -5.82 -8.85 -3.83
N MET A 2 -5.33 -7.70 -3.44
CA MET A 2 -4.05 -7.16 -3.91
C MET A 2 -2.96 -7.38 -2.86
N TYR A 3 -1.77 -7.76 -3.31
CA TYR A 3 -0.58 -7.91 -2.47
C TYR A 3 0.46 -6.86 -2.87
N PHE A 4 0.90 -6.03 -1.93
CA PHE A 4 1.95 -5.05 -2.17
C PHE A 4 3.31 -5.63 -1.80
N ALA A 5 4.15 -5.88 -2.80
CA ALA A 5 5.53 -6.34 -2.64
C ALA A 5 6.52 -5.18 -2.85
N MET A 6 7.33 -4.90 -1.83
CA MET A 6 8.49 -4.02 -1.99
C MET A 6 9.64 -4.84 -2.56
N VAL A 7 9.96 -4.65 -3.85
CA VAL A 7 10.82 -5.53 -4.64
C VAL A 7 12.17 -5.79 -3.95
N ASP A 8 12.91 -4.73 -3.58
CA ASP A 8 14.22 -4.86 -2.91
C ASP A 8 14.18 -5.65 -1.60
N ARG A 9 13.00 -5.75 -0.96
CA ARG A 9 12.82 -6.32 0.39
C ARG A 9 12.07 -7.64 0.39
N PHE A 10 11.66 -8.14 -0.76
CA PHE A 10 10.82 -9.32 -0.83
C PHE A 10 11.65 -10.60 -0.89
N PHE A 11 12.34 -10.87 -1.99
CA PHE A 11 13.19 -12.05 -2.11
C PHE A 11 14.31 -11.81 -3.14
N ASN A 12 15.54 -12.21 -2.81
CA ASN A 12 16.67 -12.17 -3.72
C ASN A 12 16.68 -13.44 -4.57
N GLY A 13 16.28 -13.32 -5.83
CA GLY A 13 16.22 -14.42 -6.79
C GLY A 13 17.48 -14.53 -7.65
N ASN A 14 18.15 -13.40 -7.90
CA ASN A 14 19.32 -13.31 -8.76
C ASN A 14 20.48 -12.55 -8.06
N PRO A 15 21.30 -13.22 -7.24
CA PRO A 15 22.40 -12.55 -6.53
C PRO A 15 23.47 -11.91 -7.45
N THR A 16 23.40 -12.15 -8.76
CA THR A 16 24.37 -11.56 -9.70
C THR A 16 24.07 -10.10 -10.05
N ASN A 17 22.85 -9.63 -9.80
CA ASN A 17 22.44 -8.23 -10.00
C ASN A 17 22.59 -7.38 -8.71
N ASP A 18 22.99 -7.98 -7.59
CA ASP A 18 23.20 -7.29 -6.32
C ASP A 18 24.27 -6.21 -6.43
N GLN A 19 23.86 -4.95 -6.36
CA GLN A 19 24.75 -3.80 -6.43
C GLN A 19 24.37 -2.76 -5.36
N PRO A 20 24.61 -3.04 -4.07
CA PRO A 20 24.42 -2.05 -3.02
C PRO A 20 25.37 -0.87 -3.24
N VAL A 21 24.90 0.32 -2.85
CA VAL A 21 25.73 1.53 -2.94
C VAL A 21 26.97 1.38 -2.06
N GLN A 22 28.15 1.57 -2.68
CA GLN A 22 29.45 1.46 -2.02
C GLN A 22 29.84 2.79 -1.38
N ASP A 23 29.07 3.22 -0.38
CA ASP A 23 29.30 4.45 0.38
C ASP A 23 29.16 4.13 1.87
N SER A 24 30.22 4.37 2.64
CA SER A 24 30.27 4.10 4.09
C SER A 24 29.29 4.96 4.90
N THR A 25 28.71 6.00 4.31
CA THR A 25 27.69 6.82 4.96
C THR A 25 26.29 6.21 4.88
N VAL A 26 26.08 5.18 4.04
CA VAL A 26 24.81 4.48 3.90
C VAL A 26 24.69 3.36 4.91
N HIS A 27 23.76 3.50 5.85
CA HIS A 27 23.48 2.41 6.79
C HIS A 27 22.87 1.20 6.05
N PRO A 28 23.19 -0.06 6.41
CA PRO A 28 22.68 -1.26 5.72
C PRO A 28 21.16 -1.31 5.57
N ARG A 29 20.39 -0.82 6.54
CA ARG A 29 18.91 -0.74 6.46
C ARG A 29 18.43 0.23 5.37
N ALA A 30 19.24 1.23 5.02
CA ALA A 30 18.93 2.25 4.01
C ALA A 30 19.58 1.98 2.65
N ASN A 31 20.13 0.78 2.45
CA ASN A 31 20.77 0.35 1.22
C ASN A 31 19.98 -0.79 0.55
N TYR A 32 20.31 -1.07 -0.71
CA TYR A 32 19.79 -2.24 -1.41
C TYR A 32 20.13 -3.52 -0.66
N GLN A 33 19.15 -4.44 -0.57
CA GLN A 33 19.28 -5.74 0.09
C GLN A 33 19.10 -6.93 -0.89
N GLY A 34 18.98 -6.62 -2.19
CA GLY A 34 19.07 -7.59 -3.26
C GLY A 34 17.75 -8.27 -3.65
N GLY A 35 16.61 -7.87 -3.10
CA GLY A 35 15.33 -8.33 -3.64
C GLY A 35 15.13 -7.83 -5.07
N ASP A 36 14.56 -8.67 -5.93
CA ASP A 36 14.46 -8.45 -7.37
C ASP A 36 13.22 -9.10 -8.01
N ILE A 37 13.01 -8.88 -9.29
CA ILE A 37 11.89 -9.44 -10.07
C ILE A 37 12.00 -10.96 -10.21
N GLU A 38 13.21 -11.50 -10.30
CA GLU A 38 13.40 -12.97 -10.30
C GLU A 38 12.95 -13.56 -8.95
N GLY A 39 13.19 -12.86 -7.84
CA GLY A 39 12.70 -13.27 -6.52
C GLY A 39 11.17 -13.32 -6.45
N LEU A 40 10.49 -12.34 -7.03
CA LEU A 40 9.02 -12.37 -7.15
C LEU A 40 8.56 -13.54 -8.03
N ARG A 41 9.23 -13.79 -9.16
CA ARG A 41 8.94 -14.89 -10.09
C ARG A 41 9.10 -16.26 -9.42
N LEU A 42 10.16 -16.43 -8.61
CA LEU A 42 10.36 -17.66 -7.85
C LEU A 42 9.27 -17.88 -6.81
N LYS A 43 8.80 -16.82 -6.14
CA LYS A 43 7.70 -16.88 -5.16
C LYS A 43 6.34 -17.09 -5.81
N LEU A 44 6.15 -16.63 -7.03
CA LEU A 44 5.00 -16.96 -7.85
C LEU A 44 5.00 -18.46 -8.20
N ALA A 45 6.14 -18.98 -8.68
CA ALA A 45 6.30 -20.37 -9.07
C ALA A 45 6.18 -21.37 -7.90
N ASP A 46 6.57 -20.99 -6.68
CA ASP A 46 6.41 -21.83 -5.48
C ASP A 46 4.99 -21.80 -4.87
N GLY A 47 4.08 -21.04 -5.47
CA GLY A 47 2.67 -20.97 -5.08
C GLY A 47 2.40 -20.06 -3.86
N TYR A 48 3.33 -19.21 -3.46
CA TYR A 48 3.17 -18.32 -2.30
C TYR A 48 1.92 -17.44 -2.39
N PHE A 49 1.72 -16.81 -3.55
CA PHE A 49 0.58 -15.93 -3.78
C PHE A 49 -0.74 -16.68 -3.94
N ASP A 50 -0.69 -17.92 -4.43
CA ASP A 50 -1.86 -18.81 -4.51
C ASP A 50 -2.30 -19.28 -3.12
N ALA A 51 -1.34 -19.62 -2.27
CA ALA A 51 -1.60 -19.97 -0.86
C ALA A 51 -2.27 -18.82 -0.09
N LEU A 52 -2.00 -17.57 -0.45
CA LEU A 52 -2.66 -16.38 0.10
C LEU A 52 -3.97 -16.01 -0.61
N HIS A 53 -4.36 -16.72 -1.67
CA HIS A 53 -5.52 -16.39 -2.51
C HIS A 53 -5.50 -14.94 -3.04
N THR A 54 -4.32 -14.39 -3.33
CA THR A 54 -4.16 -13.08 -3.97
C THR A 54 -4.26 -13.21 -5.48
N ASN A 55 -4.84 -12.22 -6.14
CA ASN A 55 -5.01 -12.21 -7.60
C ASN A 55 -4.38 -10.99 -8.28
N THR A 56 -3.80 -10.09 -7.52
CA THR A 56 -3.15 -8.88 -8.04
C THR A 56 -1.89 -8.60 -7.22
N LEU A 57 -0.79 -8.35 -7.91
CA LEU A 57 0.47 -7.93 -7.32
C LEU A 57 0.67 -6.44 -7.60
N TRP A 58 0.80 -5.61 -6.58
CA TRP A 58 1.33 -4.26 -6.69
C TRP A 58 2.81 -4.32 -6.31
N ILE A 59 3.71 -3.98 -7.23
CA ILE A 59 5.14 -3.96 -6.99
C ILE A 59 5.63 -2.52 -6.81
N SER A 60 6.57 -2.30 -5.88
CA SER A 60 7.21 -0.98 -5.70
C SER A 60 7.86 -0.50 -7.01
N PRO A 61 8.17 0.81 -7.16
CA PRO A 61 8.73 1.30 -8.41
C PRO A 61 10.03 0.58 -8.78
N ILE A 62 10.11 0.11 -10.01
CA ILE A 62 11.28 -0.59 -10.56
C ILE A 62 12.03 0.25 -11.60
N THR A 63 11.66 1.51 -11.78
CA THR A 63 12.36 2.44 -12.68
C THR A 63 13.78 2.70 -12.21
N GLN A 64 14.69 3.01 -13.14
CA GLN A 64 16.10 3.22 -12.84
C GLN A 64 16.30 4.36 -11.84
N ASN A 65 16.97 4.07 -10.73
CA ASN A 65 17.34 5.00 -9.66
C ASN A 65 18.83 5.35 -9.66
N PRO A 66 19.27 6.41 -8.94
CA PRO A 66 20.68 6.80 -8.86
C PRO A 66 21.57 5.67 -8.34
N LYS A 67 22.83 5.71 -8.80
CA LYS A 67 23.88 4.78 -8.31
C LYS A 67 24.51 5.23 -7.00
N ASP A 68 24.39 6.53 -6.66
CA ASP A 68 25.01 7.17 -5.52
C ASP A 68 23.98 7.36 -4.39
N ALA A 69 24.45 7.66 -3.18
CA ALA A 69 23.63 7.93 -2.02
C ALA A 69 23.15 9.38 -1.97
N TRP A 70 21.92 9.58 -1.46
CA TRP A 70 21.28 10.89 -1.36
C TRP A 70 20.52 11.05 -0.04
N GLY A 71 20.10 12.27 0.25
CA GLY A 71 19.40 12.59 1.49
C GLY A 71 20.29 12.44 2.72
N LEU A 72 19.76 12.76 3.88
CA LEU A 72 20.49 12.65 5.14
C LEU A 72 19.53 12.44 6.31
N TRP A 73 19.78 11.39 7.08
CA TRP A 73 19.21 11.20 8.41
C TRP A 73 20.25 11.56 9.47
N ASN A 74 19.92 12.51 10.36
CA ASN A 74 20.77 12.94 11.48
C ASN A 74 19.96 13.33 12.73
N GLN A 75 18.73 12.83 12.85
CA GLN A 75 17.81 13.21 13.93
C GLN A 75 17.91 12.28 15.16
N GLY A 76 18.87 11.36 15.16
CA GLY A 76 19.13 10.40 16.26
C GLY A 76 19.47 9.00 15.75
N GLY A 77 20.17 8.22 16.60
CA GLY A 77 20.76 6.94 16.17
C GLY A 77 21.94 7.14 15.22
N PRO A 78 22.18 6.21 14.28
CA PRO A 78 23.23 6.35 13.28
C PRO A 78 22.89 7.48 12.28
N VAL A 79 23.91 8.26 11.91
CA VAL A 79 23.80 9.19 10.78
C VAL A 79 23.86 8.37 9.49
N SER A 80 22.93 8.61 8.56
CA SER A 80 22.86 7.84 7.31
C SER A 80 22.43 8.70 6.13
N THR A 81 23.05 8.47 4.98
CA THR A 81 22.48 8.75 3.67
C THR A 81 21.68 7.52 3.20
N PHE A 82 21.00 7.62 2.07
CA PHE A 82 20.11 6.57 1.54
C PHE A 82 20.47 6.22 0.11
N SER A 83 20.32 4.96 -0.26
CA SER A 83 20.27 4.55 -1.65
C SER A 83 18.83 4.63 -2.20
N GLY A 84 18.68 4.54 -3.53
CA GLY A 84 17.36 4.53 -4.17
C GLY A 84 16.63 3.17 -4.12
N TYR A 85 16.91 2.31 -3.14
CA TYR A 85 16.38 0.94 -3.05
C TYR A 85 14.84 0.85 -3.09
N HIS A 86 14.17 1.93 -2.71
CA HIS A 86 12.71 2.02 -2.68
C HIS A 86 12.08 2.34 -4.04
N GLY A 87 12.87 2.78 -5.02
CA GLY A 87 12.42 3.06 -6.39
C GLY A 87 11.85 4.46 -6.65
N TYR A 88 11.63 5.28 -5.61
CA TYR A 88 10.94 6.58 -5.74
C TYR A 88 11.82 7.76 -6.18
N TRP A 89 13.06 7.51 -6.63
CA TRP A 89 13.99 8.54 -7.15
C TRP A 89 14.34 8.32 -8.62
N PRO A 90 13.35 8.33 -9.54
CA PRO A 90 13.61 7.93 -10.92
C PRO A 90 14.60 8.85 -11.62
N ILE A 91 15.62 8.25 -12.25
CA ILE A 91 16.49 8.88 -13.25
C ILE A 91 16.13 8.42 -14.68
N SER A 92 15.14 7.55 -14.80
CA SER A 92 14.47 7.16 -16.04
C SER A 92 13.05 6.71 -15.69
N ASN A 93 12.05 7.10 -16.50
CA ASN A 93 10.67 6.68 -16.33
C ASN A 93 10.25 5.52 -17.25
N ILE A 94 11.17 5.02 -18.09
CA ILE A 94 10.89 4.04 -19.14
C ILE A 94 11.81 2.81 -19.10
N LYS A 95 12.75 2.76 -18.16
CA LYS A 95 13.70 1.63 -18.05
C LYS A 95 13.67 1.04 -16.66
N PRO A 96 13.64 -0.29 -16.54
CA PRO A 96 13.83 -0.94 -15.26
C PRO A 96 15.24 -0.67 -14.72
N ASP A 97 15.36 -0.62 -13.40
CA ASP A 97 16.65 -0.59 -12.71
C ASP A 97 17.30 -1.96 -12.83
N HIS A 98 18.52 -1.99 -13.33
CA HIS A 98 19.29 -3.22 -13.56
C HIS A 98 19.51 -4.05 -12.28
N ARG A 99 19.33 -3.44 -11.08
CA ARG A 99 19.36 -4.14 -9.79
C ARG A 99 18.08 -4.91 -9.50
N PHE A 100 16.98 -4.57 -10.18
CA PHE A 100 15.69 -5.24 -10.03
C PHE A 100 15.42 -6.20 -11.17
N ALA A 101 15.71 -5.82 -12.42
CA ALA A 101 15.53 -6.69 -13.58
C ALA A 101 16.23 -6.16 -14.82
N SER A 102 16.60 -7.06 -15.73
CA SER A 102 16.70 -6.75 -17.15
C SER A 102 15.31 -6.65 -17.78
N PRO A 103 15.15 -6.04 -18.98
CA PRO A 103 13.90 -6.08 -19.73
C PRO A 103 13.38 -7.50 -19.96
N GLU A 104 14.26 -8.43 -20.27
CA GLU A 104 13.93 -9.85 -20.53
C GLU A 104 13.39 -10.55 -19.26
N GLU A 105 14.01 -10.34 -18.11
CA GLU A 105 13.53 -10.88 -16.82
C GLU A 105 12.16 -10.31 -16.45
N LEU A 106 11.92 -9.03 -16.74
CA LEU A 106 10.63 -8.39 -16.48
C LEU A 106 9.52 -8.98 -17.36
N HIS A 107 9.77 -9.20 -18.66
CA HIS A 107 8.82 -9.86 -19.54
C HIS A 107 8.50 -11.27 -19.06
N LEU A 108 9.52 -12.07 -18.70
CA LEU A 108 9.31 -13.42 -18.16
C LEU A 108 8.45 -13.44 -16.89
N PHE A 109 8.65 -12.46 -16.00
CA PHE A 109 7.85 -12.37 -14.79
C PHE A 109 6.37 -12.05 -15.10
N LEU A 110 6.12 -11.10 -16.02
CA LEU A 110 4.76 -10.72 -16.39
C LEU A 110 4.04 -11.85 -17.12
N ASP A 111 4.73 -12.53 -18.06
CA ASP A 111 4.20 -13.73 -18.73
C ASP A 111 3.84 -14.82 -17.71
N ASP A 112 4.73 -15.10 -16.75
CA ASP A 112 4.48 -16.10 -15.69
C ASP A 112 3.33 -15.65 -14.76
N ALA A 113 3.22 -14.35 -14.43
CA ALA A 113 2.13 -13.84 -13.62
C ALA A 113 0.78 -14.01 -14.31
N HIS A 114 0.68 -13.64 -15.59
CA HIS A 114 -0.53 -13.81 -16.38
C HIS A 114 -0.90 -15.30 -16.58
N ALA A 115 0.09 -16.17 -16.82
CA ALA A 115 -0.14 -17.61 -16.88
C ALA A 115 -0.68 -18.21 -15.57
N ASN A 116 -0.42 -17.56 -14.44
CA ASN A 116 -0.94 -17.92 -13.11
C ASN A 116 -2.15 -17.06 -12.70
N GLU A 117 -2.85 -16.42 -13.65
CA GLU A 117 -4.05 -15.61 -13.43
C GLU A 117 -3.84 -14.46 -12.40
N LYS A 118 -2.65 -13.84 -12.41
CA LYS A 118 -2.30 -12.69 -11.57
C LYS A 118 -2.19 -11.44 -12.42
N ASN A 119 -2.86 -10.37 -11.99
CA ASN A 119 -2.60 -9.03 -12.51
C ASN A 119 -1.37 -8.42 -11.81
N VAL A 120 -0.63 -7.58 -12.52
CA VAL A 120 0.53 -6.87 -11.95
C VAL A 120 0.37 -5.37 -12.15
N LEU A 121 0.39 -4.61 -11.05
CA LEU A 121 0.38 -3.16 -11.05
C LEU A 121 1.77 -2.61 -10.77
N LEU A 122 2.22 -1.69 -11.62
CA LEU A 122 3.45 -0.94 -11.37
C LEU A 122 3.17 0.28 -10.48
N ASP A 123 3.97 0.45 -9.44
CA ASP A 123 4.03 1.72 -8.72
C ASP A 123 4.77 2.75 -9.60
N TYR A 124 4.06 3.77 -10.07
CA TYR A 124 4.57 4.71 -11.06
C TYR A 124 4.70 6.12 -10.48
N VAL A 125 5.92 6.66 -10.57
CA VAL A 125 6.27 8.01 -10.11
C VAL A 125 6.21 8.98 -11.28
N ALA A 126 5.12 9.75 -11.39
CA ALA A 126 4.94 10.77 -12.43
C ALA A 126 5.17 12.19 -11.92
N ASN A 127 4.91 12.46 -10.62
CA ASN A 127 4.94 13.81 -10.06
C ASN A 127 6.32 14.46 -10.10
N HIS A 128 7.36 13.70 -9.79
CA HIS A 128 8.72 14.20 -9.62
C HIS A 128 9.73 13.25 -10.25
N VAL A 129 10.94 13.77 -10.43
CA VAL A 129 12.10 13.01 -10.88
C VAL A 129 13.29 13.34 -9.97
N HIS A 130 14.33 12.52 -10.04
CA HIS A 130 15.60 12.89 -9.41
C HIS A 130 16.31 14.01 -10.21
N GLU A 131 17.11 14.86 -9.57
CA GLU A 131 17.82 15.96 -10.27
C GLU A 131 18.79 15.47 -11.37
N LEU A 132 19.24 14.21 -11.30
CA LEU A 132 20.04 13.57 -12.36
C LEU A 132 19.21 13.08 -13.54
N HIS A 133 17.89 13.16 -13.51
CA HIS A 133 17.05 12.72 -14.61
C HIS A 133 17.31 13.56 -15.88
N PRO A 134 17.48 12.95 -17.06
CA PRO A 134 17.79 13.66 -18.31
C PRO A 134 16.77 14.75 -18.69
N VAL A 135 15.51 14.58 -18.34
CA VAL A 135 14.46 15.60 -18.56
C VAL A 135 14.77 16.87 -17.78
N PHE A 136 15.07 16.76 -16.49
CA PHE A 136 15.42 17.91 -15.66
C PHE A 136 16.77 18.52 -16.05
N GLN A 137 17.76 17.69 -16.35
CA GLN A 137 19.09 18.15 -16.78
C GLN A 137 19.05 18.98 -18.07
N LYS A 138 18.18 18.57 -19.03
CA LYS A 138 18.04 19.28 -20.32
C LYS A 138 17.07 20.45 -20.23
N HIS A 139 16.06 20.34 -19.41
CA HIS A 139 14.95 21.29 -19.30
C HIS A 139 14.62 21.61 -17.83
N PRO A 140 15.52 22.30 -17.09
CA PRO A 140 15.25 22.63 -15.67
C PRO A 140 13.98 23.45 -15.46
N ASN A 141 13.58 24.22 -16.47
CA ASN A 141 12.35 25.02 -16.49
C ASN A 141 11.06 24.20 -16.68
N TRP A 142 11.16 22.88 -16.86
CA TRP A 142 10.02 21.95 -16.84
C TRP A 142 9.66 21.47 -15.43
N ALA A 143 10.49 21.81 -14.44
CA ALA A 143 10.14 21.65 -13.04
C ALA A 143 9.46 22.91 -12.51
N THR A 144 8.70 22.73 -11.43
CA THR A 144 8.12 23.83 -10.66
C THR A 144 9.22 24.62 -9.94
N ASN A 145 8.89 25.80 -9.44
CA ASN A 145 9.89 26.65 -8.77
C ASN A 145 10.33 26.02 -7.44
N LYS A 146 11.66 25.94 -7.25
CA LYS A 146 12.28 25.48 -5.99
C LYS A 146 12.03 26.42 -4.81
N TYR A 147 11.63 27.66 -5.06
CA TYR A 147 11.32 28.66 -4.06
C TYR A 147 9.91 29.22 -4.28
N THR A 148 9.19 29.45 -3.20
CA THR A 148 7.88 30.10 -3.22
C THR A 148 8.04 31.60 -3.55
N ALA A 149 6.94 32.29 -3.85
CA ALA A 149 6.97 33.71 -4.20
C ALA A 149 7.51 34.62 -3.06
N ASP A 150 7.41 34.17 -1.82
CA ASP A 150 7.93 34.85 -0.62
C ASP A 150 9.38 34.45 -0.29
N GLY A 151 10.03 33.65 -1.13
CA GLY A 151 11.44 33.26 -1.02
C GLY A 151 11.73 32.07 -0.10
N ARG A 152 10.72 31.41 0.47
CA ARG A 152 10.90 30.17 1.23
C ARG A 152 11.24 29.01 0.29
N LEU A 153 11.97 28.03 0.79
CA LEU A 153 12.21 26.79 0.07
C LEU A 153 10.87 26.04 -0.12
N ASN A 154 10.52 25.71 -1.36
CA ASN A 154 9.29 25.02 -1.74
C ASN A 154 9.48 23.50 -1.66
N THR A 155 9.80 22.98 -0.48
CA THR A 155 9.93 21.54 -0.23
C THR A 155 8.99 21.12 0.89
N GLN A 156 8.32 19.97 0.72
CA GLN A 156 7.42 19.37 1.72
C GLN A 156 6.27 20.30 2.19
N LEU A 157 5.87 21.26 1.37
CA LEU A 157 4.71 22.12 1.60
C LEU A 157 3.42 21.44 1.07
N TRP A 158 3.12 20.25 1.60
CA TRP A 158 2.19 19.27 1.07
C TRP A 158 0.75 19.75 0.82
N ASP A 159 0.29 20.72 1.60
CA ASP A 159 -1.06 21.29 1.49
C ASP A 159 -1.04 22.70 0.90
N GLU A 160 -0.09 23.55 1.32
CA GLU A 160 0.02 24.93 0.89
C GLU A 160 0.41 25.05 -0.59
N GLU A 161 1.42 24.28 -1.01
CA GLU A 161 1.96 24.29 -2.37
C GLU A 161 1.71 22.93 -3.08
N ARG A 162 0.54 22.36 -2.89
CA ARG A 162 0.18 20.99 -3.26
C ARG A 162 0.62 20.56 -4.65
N LEU A 163 0.49 21.42 -5.66
CA LEU A 163 0.81 21.10 -7.06
C LEU A 163 2.21 21.54 -7.50
N THR A 164 2.99 22.14 -6.61
CA THR A 164 4.29 22.73 -6.97
C THR A 164 5.41 22.35 -6.01
N THR A 165 5.10 21.83 -4.82
CA THR A 165 6.11 21.51 -3.80
C THR A 165 7.03 20.38 -4.26
N TRP A 166 8.33 20.54 -4.05
CA TRP A 166 9.32 19.49 -4.28
C TRP A 166 9.32 18.49 -3.09
N PHE A 167 9.62 17.25 -3.38
CA PHE A 167 9.67 16.20 -2.34
C PHE A 167 10.95 16.29 -1.51
N ASP A 168 12.07 16.67 -2.15
CA ASP A 168 13.31 17.05 -1.52
C ASP A 168 14.06 18.04 -2.42
N THR A 169 15.15 18.60 -1.95
CA THR A 169 15.98 19.58 -2.70
C THR A 169 16.59 19.02 -3.98
N PHE A 170 16.73 17.69 -4.05
CA PHE A 170 17.22 16.94 -5.21
C PHE A 170 16.10 16.21 -5.98
N MET A 171 14.84 16.41 -5.59
CA MET A 171 13.65 15.78 -6.20
C MET A 171 12.70 16.84 -6.77
N PRO A 172 13.03 17.44 -7.94
CA PRO A 172 12.20 18.43 -8.60
C PRO A 172 10.84 17.85 -8.99
N THR A 173 9.78 18.53 -8.58
CA THR A 173 8.41 18.28 -9.06
C THR A 173 8.28 18.83 -10.47
N LEU A 174 7.75 18.01 -11.38
CA LEU A 174 7.54 18.40 -12.77
C LEU A 174 6.31 19.30 -12.93
N GLU A 175 6.41 20.28 -13.83
CA GLU A 175 5.28 21.18 -14.15
C GLU A 175 4.27 20.45 -15.08
N LEU A 176 3.55 19.49 -14.53
CA LEU A 176 2.57 18.67 -15.27
C LEU A 176 1.32 19.45 -15.73
N ARG A 177 1.20 20.75 -15.38
CA ARG A 177 0.21 21.65 -15.99
C ARG A 177 0.65 22.16 -17.35
N ASN A 178 1.95 22.02 -17.69
CA ASN A 178 2.47 22.30 -19.01
C ASN A 178 2.18 21.11 -19.94
N ASP A 179 1.51 21.35 -21.05
CA ASP A 179 1.07 20.30 -21.97
C ASP A 179 2.25 19.49 -22.54
N THR A 180 3.39 20.11 -22.85
CA THR A 180 4.57 19.40 -23.36
C THR A 180 5.14 18.43 -22.32
N VAL A 181 5.19 18.85 -21.06
CA VAL A 181 5.68 17.99 -19.96
C VAL A 181 4.67 16.86 -19.67
N ALA A 182 3.38 17.20 -19.67
CA ALA A 182 2.32 16.24 -19.47
C ALA A 182 2.29 15.17 -20.59
N GLU A 183 2.44 15.57 -21.85
CA GLU A 183 2.52 14.66 -23.00
C GLU A 183 3.71 13.70 -22.87
N LEU A 184 4.91 14.22 -22.59
CA LEU A 184 6.11 13.40 -22.45
C LEU A 184 5.98 12.38 -21.30
N MET A 185 5.49 12.82 -20.13
CA MET A 185 5.40 11.97 -18.96
C MET A 185 4.28 10.93 -19.09
N SER A 186 3.18 11.26 -19.76
CA SER A 186 2.13 10.30 -20.04
C SER A 186 2.55 9.28 -21.11
N ASP A 187 3.31 9.69 -22.14
CA ASP A 187 3.89 8.74 -23.10
C ASP A 187 4.91 7.79 -22.42
N SER A 188 5.70 8.32 -21.47
CA SER A 188 6.61 7.47 -20.69
C SER A 188 5.87 6.43 -19.84
N ALA A 189 4.70 6.78 -19.30
CA ALA A 189 3.88 5.81 -18.56
C ALA A 189 3.33 4.70 -19.47
N LEU A 190 2.94 5.04 -20.72
CA LEU A 190 2.39 4.08 -21.67
C LEU A 190 3.37 2.94 -22.02
N VAL A 191 4.68 3.18 -21.97
CA VAL A 191 5.70 2.14 -22.23
C VAL A 191 5.46 0.91 -21.36
N TRP A 192 5.06 1.09 -20.10
CA TRP A 192 4.83 -0.02 -19.17
C TRP A 192 3.59 -0.86 -19.52
N ILE A 193 2.61 -0.26 -20.17
CA ILE A 193 1.42 -0.96 -20.66
C ILE A 193 1.68 -1.60 -22.02
N THR A 194 2.27 -0.82 -22.97
CA THR A 194 2.34 -1.25 -24.37
C THR A 194 3.56 -2.11 -24.69
N GLU A 195 4.66 -1.99 -23.95
CA GLU A 195 5.88 -2.77 -24.16
C GLU A 195 6.02 -3.91 -23.16
N TYR A 196 5.62 -3.69 -21.89
CA TYR A 196 5.80 -4.68 -20.82
C TYR A 196 4.53 -5.43 -20.42
N ASP A 197 3.34 -4.93 -20.79
CA ASP A 197 2.05 -5.57 -20.50
C ASP A 197 1.66 -5.59 -19.02
N PHE A 198 1.93 -4.48 -18.29
CA PHE A 198 1.37 -4.30 -16.95
C PHE A 198 -0.15 -4.08 -17.00
N ASP A 199 -0.88 -4.64 -16.04
CA ASP A 199 -2.35 -4.56 -15.93
C ASP A 199 -2.84 -3.26 -15.28
N GLY A 200 -1.93 -2.41 -14.82
CA GLY A 200 -2.30 -1.16 -14.20
C GLY A 200 -1.21 -0.44 -13.46
N PHE A 201 -1.64 0.63 -12.79
CA PHE A 201 -0.75 1.49 -12.02
C PHE A 201 -1.26 1.74 -10.60
N ARG A 202 -0.33 1.77 -9.66
CA ARG A 202 -0.46 2.59 -8.47
C ARG A 202 0.27 3.90 -8.76
N HIS A 203 -0.47 5.01 -8.80
CA HIS A 203 0.11 6.33 -9.01
C HIS A 203 0.61 6.91 -7.71
N ASP A 204 1.94 7.04 -7.61
CA ASP A 204 2.60 7.72 -6.52
C ASP A 204 2.17 9.19 -6.43
N ALA A 205 2.07 9.71 -5.21
CA ALA A 205 1.85 11.14 -4.96
C ALA A 205 0.71 11.79 -5.74
N THR A 206 -0.39 11.07 -6.04
CA THR A 206 -1.53 11.58 -6.83
C THR A 206 -2.09 12.88 -6.27
N LYS A 207 -2.03 13.09 -4.96
CA LYS A 207 -2.37 14.35 -4.31
C LYS A 207 -1.72 15.58 -5.00
N HIS A 208 -0.50 15.40 -5.50
CA HIS A 208 0.35 16.46 -6.07
C HIS A 208 0.26 16.54 -7.60
N ILE A 209 -0.47 15.61 -8.22
CA ILE A 209 -0.64 15.54 -9.67
C ILE A 209 -1.84 16.39 -10.10
N PRO A 210 -1.71 17.29 -11.08
CA PRO A 210 -2.82 18.09 -11.57
C PRO A 210 -3.81 17.24 -12.39
N MET A 211 -5.08 17.58 -12.31
CA MET A 211 -6.19 16.83 -12.92
C MET A 211 -6.09 16.70 -14.45
N ASN A 212 -5.52 17.69 -15.14
CA ASN A 212 -5.30 17.63 -16.59
C ASN A 212 -4.37 16.46 -16.97
N PHE A 213 -3.30 16.25 -16.21
CA PHE A 213 -2.38 15.11 -16.43
C PHE A 213 -3.09 13.77 -16.17
N THR A 214 -3.82 13.65 -15.06
CA THR A 214 -4.58 12.42 -14.75
C THR A 214 -5.54 12.05 -15.87
N ARG A 215 -6.26 13.04 -16.40
CA ARG A 215 -7.19 12.83 -17.52
C ARG A 215 -6.49 12.48 -18.83
N LEU A 216 -5.38 13.16 -19.12
CA LEU A 216 -4.58 12.90 -20.33
C LEU A 216 -4.06 11.46 -20.30
N LEU A 217 -3.43 11.05 -19.19
CA LEU A 217 -2.88 9.70 -19.02
C LEU A 217 -3.98 8.65 -19.15
N THR A 218 -5.12 8.82 -18.44
CA THR A 218 -6.24 7.88 -18.52
C THR A 218 -6.80 7.78 -19.95
N ALA A 219 -6.90 8.91 -20.69
CA ALA A 219 -7.33 8.88 -22.07
C ALA A 219 -6.37 8.12 -22.98
N LYS A 220 -5.06 8.33 -22.80
CA LYS A 220 -4.02 7.61 -23.57
C LYS A 220 -4.03 6.11 -23.26
N ILE A 221 -4.11 5.71 -22.00
CA ILE A 221 -4.19 4.32 -21.58
C ILE A 221 -5.37 3.63 -22.26
N ARG A 222 -6.56 4.24 -22.21
CA ARG A 222 -7.78 3.71 -22.85
C ARG A 222 -7.70 3.64 -24.37
N ALA A 223 -6.87 4.47 -24.99
CA ALA A 223 -6.65 4.44 -26.44
C ALA A 223 -5.59 3.40 -26.83
N ALA A 224 -4.72 3.02 -25.92
CA ALA A 224 -3.60 2.11 -26.16
C ALA A 224 -3.91 0.65 -25.85
N SER A 225 -4.91 0.38 -24.99
CA SER A 225 -5.29 -0.99 -24.59
C SER A 225 -6.79 -1.19 -24.70
N ASP A 226 -7.20 -2.33 -25.25
CA ASP A 226 -8.60 -2.78 -25.26
C ASP A 226 -8.99 -3.39 -23.89
N ASP A 227 -8.03 -3.82 -23.10
CA ASP A 227 -8.22 -4.35 -21.77
C ASP A 227 -8.35 -3.24 -20.73
N HIS A 228 -8.99 -3.56 -19.60
CA HIS A 228 -9.13 -2.61 -18.51
C HIS A 228 -7.85 -2.50 -17.70
N VAL A 229 -7.11 -1.42 -17.91
CA VAL A 229 -5.93 -1.07 -17.12
C VAL A 229 -6.37 -0.35 -15.85
N TYR A 230 -6.26 -1.05 -14.70
CA TYR A 230 -6.69 -0.52 -13.41
C TYR A 230 -5.73 0.54 -12.87
N GLN A 231 -6.28 1.65 -12.38
CA GLN A 231 -5.51 2.78 -11.87
C GLN A 231 -5.94 3.13 -10.44
N ILE A 232 -5.03 3.02 -9.48
CA ILE A 232 -5.25 3.45 -8.10
C ILE A 232 -4.27 4.55 -7.72
N GLY A 233 -4.76 5.63 -7.11
CA GLY A 233 -3.95 6.79 -6.75
C GLY A 233 -3.67 6.90 -5.25
N GLU A 234 -2.60 7.61 -4.92
CA GLU A 234 -2.22 7.96 -3.56
C GLU A 234 -2.54 9.41 -3.23
N THR A 235 -3.57 9.63 -2.42
CA THR A 235 -3.95 10.97 -1.97
C THR A 235 -4.25 10.98 -0.47
N TYR A 236 -3.44 11.68 0.31
CA TYR A 236 -3.77 12.05 1.69
C TYR A 236 -4.52 13.37 1.70
N GLY A 237 -5.73 13.40 2.26
CA GLY A 237 -6.55 14.60 2.32
C GLY A 237 -7.96 14.34 2.79
N SER A 238 -8.85 15.32 2.56
CA SER A 238 -10.28 15.13 2.82
C SER A 238 -10.91 14.14 1.87
N ASP A 239 -12.05 13.54 2.27
CA ASP A 239 -12.81 12.62 1.41
C ASP A 239 -13.19 13.26 0.09
N GLU A 240 -13.50 14.60 0.08
CA GLU A 240 -13.80 15.35 -1.14
C GLU A 240 -12.59 15.40 -2.09
N LEU A 241 -11.38 15.67 -1.56
CA LEU A 241 -10.17 15.71 -2.37
C LEU A 241 -9.89 14.33 -2.96
N ILE A 242 -9.95 13.28 -2.15
CA ILE A 242 -9.75 11.90 -2.58
C ILE A 242 -10.75 11.53 -3.66
N ALA A 243 -12.05 11.76 -3.43
CA ALA A 243 -13.13 11.49 -4.39
C ALA A 243 -12.98 12.29 -5.69
N SER A 244 -12.39 13.49 -5.64
CA SER A 244 -12.24 14.34 -6.82
C SER A 244 -11.40 13.70 -7.93
N TYR A 245 -10.49 12.80 -7.59
CA TYR A 245 -9.64 12.07 -8.54
C TYR A 245 -10.29 10.82 -9.11
N VAL A 246 -11.36 10.31 -8.52
CA VAL A 246 -12.02 9.06 -8.94
C VAL A 246 -13.15 9.34 -9.91
N GLY A 247 -13.32 8.51 -10.93
CA GLY A 247 -14.46 8.54 -11.83
C GLY A 247 -14.11 8.46 -13.31
N SER A 248 -15.10 8.61 -14.16
CA SER A 248 -14.94 8.48 -15.61
C SER A 248 -13.91 9.47 -16.17
N GLY A 249 -12.89 8.95 -16.86
CA GLY A 249 -11.79 9.75 -17.40
C GLY A 249 -10.74 10.19 -16.37
N LYS A 250 -10.73 9.56 -15.20
CA LYS A 250 -9.76 9.74 -14.11
C LYS A 250 -9.29 8.37 -13.65
N VAL A 251 -8.64 8.27 -12.48
CA VAL A 251 -8.29 6.97 -11.90
C VAL A 251 -9.56 6.22 -11.45
N ASP A 252 -9.45 4.90 -11.38
CA ASP A 252 -10.56 4.03 -10.97
C ASP A 252 -10.79 4.08 -9.46
N ALA A 253 -9.72 4.31 -8.71
CA ALA A 253 -9.73 4.28 -7.25
C ALA A 253 -8.63 5.14 -6.62
N GLN A 254 -8.74 5.30 -5.31
CA GLN A 254 -7.73 5.85 -4.42
C GLN A 254 -7.56 4.93 -3.22
N PHE A 255 -6.47 5.05 -2.46
CA PHE A 255 -6.39 4.44 -1.15
C PHE A 255 -7.34 5.14 -0.17
N ASN A 256 -8.03 4.37 0.65
CA ASN A 256 -8.98 4.86 1.65
C ASN A 256 -8.24 5.19 2.96
N PHE A 257 -7.36 6.19 2.92
CA PHE A 257 -6.48 6.52 4.06
C PHE A 257 -7.24 6.97 5.30
N ASN A 258 -8.36 7.70 5.14
CA ASN A 258 -9.16 8.13 6.28
C ASN A 258 -9.76 6.93 7.03
N LEU A 259 -10.21 5.90 6.30
CA LEU A 259 -10.67 4.66 6.90
C LEU A 259 -9.52 3.86 7.53
N TYR A 260 -8.37 3.78 6.85
CA TYR A 260 -7.17 3.12 7.36
C TYR A 260 -6.70 3.75 8.68
N ASP A 261 -6.55 5.08 8.73
CA ASP A 261 -6.07 5.78 9.93
C ASP A 261 -7.03 5.58 11.11
N ALA A 262 -8.35 5.57 10.86
CA ALA A 262 -9.35 5.30 11.88
C ALA A 262 -9.33 3.83 12.37
N ALA A 263 -9.14 2.87 11.45
CA ALA A 263 -9.00 1.46 11.78
C ALA A 263 -7.67 1.20 12.53
N PHE A 264 -6.58 1.78 12.06
CA PHE A 264 -5.28 1.67 12.70
C PHE A 264 -5.35 2.13 14.17
N GLU A 265 -5.94 3.30 14.44
CA GLU A 265 -6.15 3.80 15.79
C GLU A 265 -7.04 2.87 16.63
N ALA A 266 -8.22 2.49 16.08
CA ALA A 266 -9.19 1.68 16.81
C ALA A 266 -8.64 0.31 17.22
N PHE A 267 -7.82 -0.31 16.37
CA PHE A 267 -7.25 -1.64 16.66
C PHE A 267 -5.93 -1.59 17.43
N THR A 268 -5.15 -0.49 17.35
CA THR A 268 -3.82 -0.47 17.99
C THR A 268 -3.79 0.27 19.31
N GLN A 269 -4.55 1.38 19.44
CA GLN A 269 -4.48 2.25 20.61
C GLN A 269 -5.26 1.65 21.78
N GLU A 270 -4.64 1.61 22.96
CA GLU A 270 -5.28 1.15 24.19
C GLU A 270 -6.41 2.11 24.59
N GLY A 271 -7.58 1.54 24.92
CA GLY A 271 -8.78 2.31 25.31
C GLY A 271 -9.47 3.03 24.16
N ALA A 272 -9.01 2.89 22.92
CA ALA A 272 -9.74 3.43 21.76
C ALA A 272 -11.13 2.79 21.64
N THR A 273 -12.07 3.56 21.11
CA THR A 273 -13.41 3.06 20.77
C THR A 273 -13.57 2.96 19.25
N PHE A 274 -14.61 2.26 18.81
CA PHE A 274 -14.94 2.18 17.38
C PHE A 274 -15.68 3.43 16.84
N ASP A 275 -15.95 4.46 17.64
CA ASP A 275 -16.71 5.64 17.21
C ASP A 275 -16.12 6.35 15.99
N ARG A 276 -14.79 6.56 16.00
CA ARG A 276 -14.09 7.19 14.87
C ARG A 276 -14.12 6.30 13.64
N LEU A 277 -13.87 5.00 13.83
CA LEU A 277 -13.87 4.03 12.73
C LEU A 277 -15.26 3.90 12.09
N ARG A 278 -16.32 3.82 12.89
CA ARG A 278 -17.69 3.80 12.40
C ARG A 278 -18.00 5.04 11.55
N LYS A 279 -17.66 6.25 12.04
CA LYS A 279 -17.86 7.50 11.30
C LYS A 279 -17.06 7.53 10.00
N ALA A 280 -15.80 7.07 10.01
CA ALA A 280 -14.97 7.00 8.81
C ALA A 280 -15.55 6.02 7.77
N LEU A 281 -16.09 4.89 8.22
CA LEU A 281 -16.75 3.92 7.33
C LEU A 281 -18.04 4.52 6.73
N GLU A 282 -18.87 5.19 7.53
CA GLU A 282 -20.07 5.87 7.06
C GLU A 282 -19.73 6.99 6.05
N SER A 283 -18.67 7.75 6.30
CA SER A 283 -18.14 8.75 5.36
C SER A 283 -17.68 8.11 4.07
N SER A 284 -16.90 7.03 4.13
CA SER A 284 -16.45 6.27 2.98
C SER A 284 -17.62 5.79 2.11
N LEU A 285 -18.65 5.22 2.73
CA LEU A 285 -19.87 4.78 2.03
C LEU A 285 -20.63 5.95 1.38
N THR A 286 -20.58 7.13 1.99
CA THR A 286 -21.22 8.35 1.47
C THR A 286 -20.48 8.90 0.25
N TYR A 287 -19.15 9.01 0.31
CA TYR A 287 -18.34 9.61 -0.75
C TYR A 287 -18.04 8.66 -1.92
N TYR A 288 -17.85 7.38 -1.63
CA TYR A 288 -17.39 6.40 -2.62
C TYR A 288 -18.47 5.39 -3.01
N GLY A 289 -19.55 5.31 -2.23
CA GLY A 289 -20.66 4.37 -2.44
C GLY A 289 -20.41 2.99 -1.84
N HIS A 290 -21.34 2.06 -2.10
CA HIS A 290 -21.28 0.71 -1.52
C HIS A 290 -20.56 -0.32 -2.39
N HIS A 291 -20.19 0.05 -3.63
CA HIS A 291 -19.58 -0.83 -4.63
C HIS A 291 -18.33 -0.20 -5.26
N HIS A 292 -17.59 0.58 -4.47
CA HIS A 292 -16.35 1.22 -4.93
C HIS A 292 -15.18 0.23 -4.99
N LEU A 293 -14.13 0.64 -5.72
CA LEU A 293 -12.87 -0.11 -5.85
C LEU A 293 -11.72 0.52 -5.04
N MET A 294 -12.04 1.37 -4.04
CA MET A 294 -11.03 2.01 -3.19
C MET A 294 -10.16 0.98 -2.48
N GLY A 295 -8.86 1.24 -2.37
CA GLY A 295 -7.91 0.34 -1.72
C GLY A 295 -7.95 0.45 -0.20
N ASN A 296 -8.21 -0.65 0.49
CA ASN A 296 -8.17 -0.76 1.94
C ASN A 296 -6.88 -1.47 2.35
N ILE A 297 -5.88 -0.70 2.80
CA ILE A 297 -4.55 -1.22 3.12
C ILE A 297 -4.47 -1.79 4.54
N SER A 298 -3.62 -2.80 4.75
CA SER A 298 -3.20 -3.26 6.08
C SER A 298 -2.04 -2.41 6.63
N GLY A 299 -1.19 -1.91 5.76
CA GLY A 299 -0.04 -1.06 5.98
C GLY A 299 0.58 -0.63 4.64
N ASN A 300 1.64 0.16 4.68
CA ASN A 300 2.47 0.48 3.52
C ASN A 300 3.91 0.85 3.92
N GLN A 301 4.73 1.20 2.92
CA GLN A 301 6.15 1.52 3.10
C GLN A 301 6.41 2.80 3.93
N ASP A 302 5.40 3.66 4.15
CA ASP A 302 5.51 4.96 4.84
C ASP A 302 4.88 4.97 6.23
N LYS A 303 4.37 3.82 6.68
CA LYS A 303 3.72 3.67 7.98
C LYS A 303 4.51 2.70 8.89
N PRO A 304 4.48 2.89 10.21
CA PRO A 304 5.01 1.89 11.14
C PRO A 304 4.25 0.57 10.97
N ARG A 305 4.92 -0.55 11.24
CA ARG A 305 4.26 -1.85 11.18
C ARG A 305 3.11 -1.93 12.18
N PHE A 306 1.95 -2.31 11.68
CA PHE A 306 0.72 -2.44 12.48
C PHE A 306 0.93 -3.37 13.68
N SER A 307 1.57 -4.51 13.46
CA SER A 307 1.86 -5.52 14.48
C SER A 307 2.65 -4.97 15.68
N SER A 308 3.62 -4.06 15.41
CA SER A 308 4.42 -3.41 16.46
C SER A 308 3.59 -2.44 17.31
N MET A 309 2.72 -1.67 16.66
CA MET A 309 1.78 -0.77 17.35
C MET A 309 0.76 -1.57 18.17
N ALA A 310 0.15 -2.59 17.57
CA ALA A 310 -0.85 -3.45 18.21
C ALA A 310 -0.27 -4.24 19.40
N SER A 311 1.03 -4.51 19.40
CA SER A 311 1.75 -5.13 20.51
C SER A 311 2.12 -4.17 21.64
N GLY A 312 1.95 -2.86 21.45
CA GLY A 312 2.38 -1.82 22.40
C GLY A 312 3.89 -1.58 22.40
N HIS A 313 4.63 -2.06 21.37
CA HIS A 313 6.07 -1.82 21.22
C HIS A 313 6.38 -0.43 20.68
N LEU A 314 5.39 0.19 20.05
CA LEU A 314 5.34 1.57 19.60
C LEU A 314 4.06 2.23 20.10
N SER A 315 4.07 3.55 20.25
CA SER A 315 2.88 4.32 20.60
C SER A 315 2.57 5.41 19.57
N MET A 316 1.31 5.84 19.50
CA MET A 316 0.91 6.95 18.62
C MET A 316 1.55 8.29 19.00
N SER A 317 2.09 8.42 20.21
CA SER A 317 2.71 9.64 20.73
C SER A 317 4.23 9.70 20.52
N GLU A 318 4.85 8.60 20.05
CA GLU A 318 6.28 8.61 19.76
C GLU A 318 6.57 8.73 18.25
N ASP A 319 7.72 9.27 17.91
CA ASP A 319 8.25 9.23 16.54
C ASP A 319 8.72 7.80 16.21
N SER A 320 7.89 7.08 15.47
CA SER A 320 8.15 5.68 15.09
C SER A 320 9.35 5.52 14.15
N LYS A 321 9.72 6.56 13.39
CA LYS A 321 10.93 6.57 12.55
C LYS A 321 12.17 6.67 13.43
N LEU A 322 12.18 7.61 14.36
CA LEU A 322 13.25 7.75 15.35
C LEU A 322 13.39 6.47 16.19
N ALA A 323 12.28 5.87 16.62
CA ALA A 323 12.29 4.62 17.36
C ALA A 323 12.99 3.50 16.57
N GLY A 324 12.65 3.31 15.29
CA GLY A 324 13.28 2.32 14.41
C GLY A 324 14.78 2.56 14.19
N TRP A 325 15.23 3.82 14.19
CA TRP A 325 16.66 4.14 14.09
C TRP A 325 17.44 3.92 15.39
N THR A 326 16.82 4.10 16.55
CA THR A 326 17.50 4.18 17.85
C THR A 326 17.41 2.93 18.69
N ARG A 327 16.44 2.06 18.43
CA ARG A 327 16.24 0.80 19.15
C ARG A 327 15.76 -0.32 18.26
N GLU A 328 15.93 -1.53 18.71
CA GLU A 328 15.31 -2.69 18.10
C GLU A 328 13.82 -2.72 18.50
N ILE A 329 12.93 -2.90 17.51
CA ILE A 329 11.52 -3.11 17.75
C ILE A 329 11.30 -4.61 17.87
N PRO A 330 10.79 -5.10 19.04
CA PRO A 330 10.65 -6.54 19.29
C PRO A 330 9.62 -7.22 18.39
N GLU A 331 9.68 -8.55 18.31
CA GLU A 331 8.64 -9.38 17.69
C GLU A 331 7.28 -9.14 18.35
N PRO A 332 6.18 -9.28 17.58
CA PRO A 332 4.84 -9.04 18.07
C PRO A 332 4.45 -9.98 19.23
N THR A 333 3.68 -9.43 20.14
CA THR A 333 3.00 -10.21 21.19
C THR A 333 1.82 -11.00 20.60
N GLU A 334 1.25 -11.93 21.37
CA GLU A 334 0.01 -12.64 21.02
C GLU A 334 -1.14 -11.68 20.66
N ARG A 335 -1.23 -10.56 21.39
CA ARG A 335 -2.17 -9.48 21.09
C ARG A 335 -1.93 -8.85 19.73
N GLY A 336 -0.66 -8.65 19.35
CA GLY A 336 -0.28 -8.11 18.04
C GLY A 336 -0.73 -9.00 16.89
N TYR A 337 -0.58 -10.31 17.03
CA TYR A 337 -1.07 -11.30 16.04
C TYR A 337 -2.59 -11.30 15.92
N ARG A 338 -3.32 -11.35 17.06
CA ARG A 338 -4.79 -11.30 17.03
C ARG A 338 -5.31 -10.02 16.39
N LYS A 339 -4.76 -8.86 16.74
CA LYS A 339 -5.18 -7.59 16.17
C LYS A 339 -4.82 -7.45 14.70
N MET A 340 -3.72 -8.05 14.24
CA MET A 340 -3.39 -8.10 12.81
C MET A 340 -4.44 -8.91 12.04
N ALA A 341 -4.88 -10.05 12.56
CA ALA A 341 -5.98 -10.82 11.98
C ALA A 341 -7.28 -10.00 11.94
N ALA A 342 -7.62 -9.30 13.03
CA ALA A 342 -8.82 -8.45 13.11
C ALA A 342 -8.76 -7.27 12.11
N MET A 343 -7.60 -6.63 11.95
CA MET A 343 -7.41 -5.57 10.96
C MET A 343 -7.62 -6.09 9.54
N HIS A 344 -7.07 -7.27 9.22
CA HIS A 344 -7.28 -7.86 7.90
C HIS A 344 -8.74 -8.29 7.69
N ALA A 345 -9.36 -8.90 8.70
CA ALA A 345 -10.79 -9.24 8.67
C ALA A 345 -11.67 -8.00 8.46
N PHE A 346 -11.31 -6.85 9.05
CA PHE A 346 -11.98 -5.58 8.80
C PHE A 346 -11.85 -5.17 7.32
N ASN A 347 -10.66 -5.23 6.72
CA ASN A 347 -10.46 -4.91 5.30
C ASN A 347 -11.24 -5.86 4.37
N ILE A 348 -11.44 -7.11 4.77
CA ILE A 348 -12.29 -8.08 4.07
C ILE A 348 -13.77 -7.74 4.21
N ALA A 349 -14.20 -7.27 5.37
CA ALA A 349 -15.60 -6.98 5.68
C ALA A 349 -16.15 -5.74 4.95
N VAL A 350 -15.33 -4.72 4.73
CA VAL A 350 -15.75 -3.45 4.12
C VAL A 350 -15.73 -3.49 2.58
N PRO A 351 -16.50 -2.63 1.89
CA PRO A 351 -16.39 -2.46 0.45
C PRO A 351 -14.99 -1.98 0.02
N GLY A 352 -14.61 -2.26 -1.22
CA GLY A 352 -13.32 -1.90 -1.80
C GLY A 352 -12.41 -3.10 -2.03
N ILE A 353 -11.18 -2.84 -2.37
CA ILE A 353 -10.14 -3.86 -2.62
C ILE A 353 -9.25 -4.01 -1.39
N PRO A 354 -9.27 -5.16 -0.72
CA PRO A 354 -8.31 -5.43 0.36
C PRO A 354 -6.89 -5.49 -0.19
N ILE A 355 -5.98 -4.76 0.45
CA ILE A 355 -4.56 -4.69 0.06
C ILE A 355 -3.69 -5.10 1.24
N LEU A 356 -2.91 -6.14 1.03
CA LEU A 356 -1.99 -6.70 2.01
C LEU A 356 -0.57 -6.20 1.73
N TYR A 357 0.02 -5.48 2.68
CA TYR A 357 1.43 -5.08 2.59
C TYR A 357 2.32 -6.27 2.96
N TYR A 358 3.36 -6.55 2.15
CA TYR A 358 4.24 -7.70 2.37
C TYR A 358 4.71 -7.79 3.83
N GLY A 359 4.62 -8.98 4.39
CA GLY A 359 4.97 -9.27 5.77
C GLY A 359 3.86 -9.05 6.80
N ASP A 360 2.75 -8.38 6.46
CA ASP A 360 1.63 -8.24 7.38
C ASP A 360 0.93 -9.58 7.60
N GLU A 361 0.96 -10.49 6.63
CA GLU A 361 0.45 -11.88 6.73
C GLU A 361 1.18 -12.74 7.77
N ILE A 362 2.33 -12.29 8.22
CA ILE A 362 3.12 -12.94 9.27
C ILE A 362 3.39 -12.01 10.45
N ALA A 363 2.69 -10.87 10.50
CA ALA A 363 2.89 -9.82 11.49
C ALA A 363 4.35 -9.31 11.56
N LEU A 364 5.01 -9.09 10.43
CA LEU A 364 6.36 -8.53 10.39
C LEU A 364 6.39 -7.23 11.18
N HIS A 365 7.41 -7.07 12.03
CA HIS A 365 7.54 -5.96 12.97
C HIS A 365 8.55 -4.90 12.50
N GLY A 366 8.38 -3.67 12.97
CA GLY A 366 9.29 -2.55 12.69
C GLY A 366 8.71 -1.21 13.10
N GLY A 367 9.60 -0.22 13.20
CA GLY A 367 9.23 1.20 13.33
C GLY A 367 8.69 1.75 12.02
N ASN A 368 9.02 3.00 11.70
CA ASN A 368 8.77 3.54 10.37
C ASN A 368 10.07 3.48 9.52
N ASP A 369 10.01 3.93 8.26
CA ASP A 369 11.11 3.93 7.29
C ASP A 369 12.48 4.26 7.89
N PRO A 370 13.50 3.40 7.70
CA PRO A 370 13.53 2.16 6.90
C PRO A 370 13.22 0.88 7.70
N ASP A 371 12.93 0.93 8.99
CA ASP A 371 12.79 -0.24 9.85
C ASP A 371 11.50 -1.05 9.56
N ASN A 372 10.46 -0.42 8.99
CA ASN A 372 9.26 -1.09 8.49
C ASN A 372 9.48 -1.88 7.19
N ARG A 373 10.68 -1.72 6.56
CA ARG A 373 11.04 -2.29 5.25
C ARG A 373 12.12 -3.34 5.39
N LYS A 374 11.96 -4.26 6.36
CA LYS A 374 12.86 -5.41 6.55
C LYS A 374 12.69 -6.41 5.42
N MET A 375 13.74 -7.21 5.15
CA MET A 375 13.62 -8.35 4.25
C MET A 375 12.51 -9.30 4.72
N MET A 376 11.73 -9.81 3.78
CA MET A 376 10.69 -10.79 4.04
C MET A 376 11.31 -12.12 4.47
N PRO A 377 11.03 -12.62 5.67
CA PRO A 377 11.42 -13.97 6.05
C PRO A 377 10.40 -14.97 5.49
N PHE A 378 10.88 -16.06 4.89
CA PHE A 378 10.02 -17.14 4.38
C PHE A 378 10.09 -18.42 5.24
N ASN A 379 10.81 -18.39 6.35
CA ASN A 379 10.82 -19.44 7.37
C ASN A 379 9.92 -19.00 8.53
N PHE A 380 8.66 -19.41 8.49
CA PHE A 380 7.66 -18.96 9.46
C PHE A 380 7.72 -19.77 10.76
N SER A 381 7.60 -19.09 11.89
CA SER A 381 7.28 -19.73 13.16
C SER A 381 5.82 -20.24 13.16
N ASP A 382 5.49 -21.12 14.10
CA ASP A 382 4.12 -21.65 14.22
C ASP A 382 3.06 -20.55 14.32
N ARG A 383 3.35 -19.45 15.02
CA ARG A 383 2.44 -18.30 15.14
C ARG A 383 2.28 -17.54 13.83
N GLN A 384 3.37 -17.33 13.14
CA GLN A 384 3.36 -16.70 11.82
C GLN A 384 2.56 -17.53 10.83
N GLN A 385 2.75 -18.85 10.83
CA GLN A 385 1.98 -19.76 9.99
C GLN A 385 0.48 -19.74 10.32
N GLN A 386 0.12 -19.71 11.61
CA GLN A 386 -1.29 -19.61 12.03
C GLN A 386 -1.95 -18.33 11.56
N LEU A 387 -1.24 -17.19 11.62
CA LEU A 387 -1.74 -15.92 11.09
C LEU A 387 -1.87 -15.97 9.56
N PHE A 388 -0.85 -16.48 8.87
CA PHE A 388 -0.85 -16.67 7.43
C PHE A 388 -2.07 -17.49 6.99
N ASP A 389 -2.31 -18.64 7.62
CA ASP A 389 -3.45 -19.51 7.32
C ASP A 389 -4.80 -18.83 7.61
N ARG A 390 -4.87 -17.98 8.65
CA ARG A 390 -6.07 -17.19 8.97
C ARG A 390 -6.34 -16.15 7.88
N ILE A 391 -5.33 -15.41 7.46
CA ILE A 391 -5.41 -14.40 6.40
C ILE A 391 -5.77 -15.07 5.06
N ALA A 392 -5.15 -16.18 4.73
CA ALA A 392 -5.47 -16.96 3.53
C ALA A 392 -6.95 -17.37 3.47
N ARG A 393 -7.51 -17.89 4.57
CA ARG A 393 -8.95 -18.23 4.64
C ARG A 393 -9.86 -17.00 4.47
N LEU A 394 -9.50 -15.86 5.05
CA LEU A 394 -10.25 -14.62 4.88
C LEU A 394 -10.23 -14.15 3.42
N ASN A 395 -9.08 -14.25 2.75
CA ASN A 395 -8.93 -13.92 1.33
C ASN A 395 -9.74 -14.88 0.44
N GLU A 396 -9.67 -16.18 0.72
CA GLU A 396 -10.48 -17.20 0.03
C GLU A 396 -11.97 -16.89 0.13
N ASN A 397 -12.45 -16.56 1.34
CA ASN A 397 -13.84 -16.17 1.55
C ASN A 397 -14.20 -14.90 0.76
N ARG A 398 -13.31 -13.89 0.74
CA ARG A 398 -13.52 -12.67 -0.06
C ARG A 398 -13.68 -12.98 -1.54
N ASN A 399 -12.86 -13.87 -2.09
CA ASN A 399 -12.94 -14.26 -3.49
C ASN A 399 -14.21 -15.04 -3.82
N ASN A 400 -14.69 -15.90 -2.92
CA ASN A 400 -15.76 -16.85 -3.17
C ASN A 400 -17.16 -16.37 -2.72
N ILE A 401 -17.25 -15.41 -1.80
CA ILE A 401 -18.53 -14.99 -1.20
C ILE A 401 -19.05 -13.71 -1.87
N MET A 402 -20.12 -13.85 -2.65
CA MET A 402 -20.73 -12.73 -3.39
C MET A 402 -21.17 -11.59 -2.49
N ALA A 403 -21.65 -11.87 -1.27
CA ALA A 403 -22.05 -10.84 -0.31
C ALA A 403 -20.86 -9.94 0.10
N LEU A 404 -19.64 -10.46 0.12
CA LEU A 404 -18.45 -9.65 0.40
C LEU A 404 -18.05 -8.75 -0.78
N ASN A 405 -18.31 -9.17 -2.01
CA ASN A 405 -17.98 -8.43 -3.22
C ASN A 405 -19.09 -7.44 -3.61
N TYR A 406 -20.35 -7.88 -3.64
CA TYR A 406 -21.47 -7.14 -4.19
C TYR A 406 -22.56 -6.80 -3.16
N GLY A 407 -22.38 -7.19 -1.89
CA GLY A 407 -23.37 -6.99 -0.85
C GLY A 407 -23.52 -5.55 -0.39
N SER A 408 -24.74 -5.20 0.02
CA SER A 408 -24.97 -3.99 0.81
C SER A 408 -24.22 -4.08 2.15
N THR A 409 -23.85 -2.94 2.71
CA THR A 409 -23.14 -2.86 3.98
C THR A 409 -24.03 -2.20 5.04
N THR A 410 -24.20 -2.86 6.19
CA THR A 410 -24.83 -2.29 7.37
C THR A 410 -23.86 -2.34 8.54
N VAL A 411 -23.79 -1.26 9.29
CA VAL A 411 -22.86 -1.11 10.42
C VAL A 411 -23.66 -0.96 11.70
N HIS A 412 -23.31 -1.76 12.73
CA HIS A 412 -23.88 -1.65 14.06
C HIS A 412 -22.76 -1.47 15.08
N GLN A 413 -23.01 -0.68 16.10
CA GLN A 413 -22.11 -0.45 17.23
C GLN A 413 -22.91 -0.51 18.54
N PRO A 414 -23.18 -1.72 19.06
CA PRO A 414 -23.99 -1.87 20.27
C PRO A 414 -23.27 -1.39 21.52
N ASP A 415 -21.95 -1.32 21.50
CA ASP A 415 -21.06 -0.90 22.59
C ASP A 415 -19.87 -0.12 21.99
N PRO A 416 -19.27 0.85 22.72
CA PRO A 416 -18.12 1.60 22.18
C PRO A 416 -16.95 0.74 21.70
N HIS A 417 -16.79 -0.46 22.25
CA HIS A 417 -15.72 -1.41 21.94
C HIS A 417 -16.15 -2.57 21.02
N VAL A 418 -17.40 -2.58 20.54
CA VAL A 418 -17.90 -3.60 19.64
C VAL A 418 -18.39 -2.98 18.35
N LEU A 419 -17.86 -3.44 17.22
CA LEU A 419 -18.30 -3.08 15.89
C LEU A 419 -18.80 -4.32 15.15
N ILE A 420 -19.96 -4.19 14.49
CA ILE A 420 -20.53 -5.28 13.70
C ILE A 420 -20.74 -4.76 12.28
N ILE A 421 -20.22 -5.49 11.30
CA ILE A 421 -20.39 -5.21 9.87
C ILE A 421 -21.18 -6.36 9.26
N VAL A 422 -22.31 -6.04 8.65
CA VAL A 422 -23.17 -7.01 7.95
C VAL A 422 -23.10 -6.74 6.46
N ARG A 423 -22.74 -7.78 5.71
CA ARG A 423 -22.76 -7.77 4.24
C ARG A 423 -23.86 -8.68 3.74
N LYS A 424 -24.72 -8.17 2.86
CA LYS A 424 -25.86 -8.94 2.37
C LYS A 424 -26.01 -8.82 0.86
N TYR A 425 -26.13 -9.95 0.18
CA TYR A 425 -26.40 -10.07 -1.23
C TYR A 425 -27.40 -11.22 -1.47
N MET A 426 -28.61 -10.88 -1.94
CA MET A 426 -29.71 -11.84 -2.06
C MET A 426 -29.93 -12.62 -0.74
N GLU A 427 -29.83 -13.93 -0.77
CA GLU A 427 -29.99 -14.80 0.41
C GLU A 427 -28.67 -15.03 1.19
N GLN A 428 -27.56 -14.55 0.67
CA GLN A 428 -26.27 -14.67 1.30
C GLN A 428 -26.03 -13.52 2.27
N GLU A 429 -25.65 -13.85 3.49
CA GLU A 429 -25.33 -12.86 4.53
C GLU A 429 -24.06 -13.25 5.26
N VAL A 430 -23.16 -12.27 5.45
CA VAL A 430 -21.92 -12.40 6.23
C VAL A 430 -21.92 -11.34 7.31
N ARG A 431 -21.58 -11.74 8.52
CA ARG A 431 -21.48 -10.87 9.70
C ARG A 431 -20.07 -10.94 10.26
N PHE A 432 -19.47 -9.80 10.47
CA PHE A 432 -18.20 -9.66 11.18
C PHE A 432 -18.45 -8.95 12.50
N PHE A 433 -17.89 -9.49 13.57
CA PHE A 433 -17.98 -8.94 14.91
C PHE A 433 -16.56 -8.64 15.39
N PHE A 434 -16.29 -7.41 15.76
CA PHE A 434 -14.99 -6.95 16.25
C PHE A 434 -15.12 -6.47 17.68
N ASN A 435 -14.15 -6.85 18.52
CA ASN A 435 -14.05 -6.41 19.91
C ASN A 435 -12.62 -5.90 20.14
N ASN A 436 -12.46 -4.63 20.47
CA ASN A 436 -11.15 -4.04 20.77
C ASN A 436 -10.92 -3.82 22.28
N SER A 437 -11.81 -4.34 23.13
CA SER A 437 -11.61 -4.34 24.57
C SER A 437 -10.76 -5.53 25.03
N ASN A 438 -10.25 -5.45 26.26
CA ASN A 438 -9.45 -6.51 26.89
C ASN A 438 -10.29 -7.61 27.57
N GLU A 439 -11.60 -7.64 27.35
CA GLU A 439 -12.55 -8.60 27.92
C GLU A 439 -13.43 -9.17 26.80
N ASP A 440 -13.85 -10.43 26.95
CA ASP A 440 -14.85 -11.03 26.07
C ASP A 440 -16.18 -10.29 26.17
N ARG A 441 -16.87 -10.10 25.04
CA ARG A 441 -18.17 -9.41 24.97
C ARG A 441 -19.25 -10.36 24.47
N TYR A 442 -20.23 -10.69 25.35
CA TYR A 442 -21.43 -11.41 24.94
C TYR A 442 -22.46 -10.43 24.37
N LEU A 443 -22.95 -10.72 23.18
CA LEU A 443 -23.94 -9.94 22.45
C LEU A 443 -25.28 -10.69 22.43
N GLU A 444 -26.21 -10.31 23.31
CA GLU A 444 -27.49 -11.01 23.53
C GLU A 444 -28.32 -11.07 22.23
N ASP A 445 -28.44 -9.95 21.48
CA ASP A 445 -29.23 -9.90 20.23
C ASP A 445 -28.70 -10.83 19.13
N TRP A 446 -27.46 -11.26 19.23
CA TRP A 446 -26.75 -12.07 18.23
C TRP A 446 -26.41 -13.46 18.73
N ASP A 447 -26.61 -13.73 20.03
CA ASP A 447 -26.24 -14.97 20.74
C ASP A 447 -24.77 -15.38 20.43
N ILE A 448 -23.85 -14.45 20.61
CA ILE A 448 -22.44 -14.65 20.30
C ILE A 448 -21.52 -13.99 21.34
N THR A 449 -20.41 -14.66 21.68
CA THR A 449 -19.33 -14.07 22.47
C THR A 449 -18.16 -13.72 21.57
N VAL A 450 -17.82 -12.43 21.49
CA VAL A 450 -16.66 -11.94 20.72
C VAL A 450 -15.46 -11.86 21.66
N PRO A 451 -14.36 -12.58 21.35
CA PRO A 451 -13.20 -12.62 22.23
C PRO A 451 -12.53 -11.26 22.40
N ALA A 452 -11.84 -11.06 23.51
CA ALA A 452 -11.03 -9.88 23.78
C ALA A 452 -9.98 -9.66 22.67
N ASP A 453 -9.83 -8.41 22.22
CA ASP A 453 -8.88 -8.00 21.17
C ASP A 453 -8.98 -8.88 19.89
N GLY A 454 -10.18 -9.30 19.54
CA GLY A 454 -10.38 -10.29 18.46
C GLY A 454 -11.57 -10.02 17.56
N GLU A 455 -11.81 -10.99 16.69
CA GLU A 455 -12.92 -10.98 15.74
C GLU A 455 -13.54 -12.36 15.58
N ILE A 456 -14.80 -12.36 15.17
CA ILE A 456 -15.53 -13.54 14.70
C ILE A 456 -16.25 -13.16 13.43
N TYR A 457 -16.38 -14.08 12.48
CA TYR A 457 -17.32 -13.92 11.38
C TYR A 457 -18.25 -15.12 11.24
N GLN A 458 -19.44 -14.85 10.73
CA GLN A 458 -20.48 -15.84 10.47
C GLN A 458 -20.94 -15.72 9.02
N THR A 459 -21.11 -16.86 8.35
CA THR A 459 -21.64 -16.92 6.99
C THR A 459 -22.97 -17.68 6.94
N ARG A 460 -23.92 -17.20 6.15
CA ARG A 460 -25.18 -17.88 5.89
C ARG A 460 -25.45 -17.92 4.38
N ASN A 461 -25.62 -19.14 3.86
CA ASN A 461 -26.08 -19.43 2.52
C ASN A 461 -27.37 -20.25 2.63
N CYS A 462 -28.55 -19.66 2.65
CA CYS A 462 -29.83 -20.37 2.74
C CYS A 462 -29.94 -21.32 3.97
N GLY A 463 -29.94 -20.81 5.20
CA GLY A 463 -30.09 -21.64 6.39
C GLY A 463 -29.49 -21.06 7.64
N GLN A 464 -28.91 -21.94 8.49
CA GLN A 464 -28.22 -21.54 9.71
C GLN A 464 -26.87 -20.86 9.41
N PHE A 465 -26.41 -20.02 10.35
CA PHE A 465 -25.07 -19.44 10.29
C PHE A 465 -24.01 -20.46 10.63
N ASN A 466 -22.95 -20.51 9.81
CA ASN A 466 -21.69 -21.14 10.16
C ASN A 466 -20.78 -20.07 10.77
N GLN A 467 -20.02 -20.44 11.80
CA GLN A 467 -19.13 -19.53 12.54
C GLN A 467 -17.69 -19.98 12.39
N ASP A 468 -16.78 -19.03 12.13
CA ASP A 468 -15.32 -19.19 12.09
C ASP A 468 -14.62 -18.13 12.94
#